data_8617491992f4930b70d9ba8d9748883d
#
_entry.id   8617491992f4930b70d9ba8d9748883d
#
_cell.length_a   1.000
_cell.length_b   1.000
_cell.length_c   1.000
_cell.angle_alpha   90.00
_cell.angle_beta   90.00
_cell.angle_gamma   90.00
#
_symmetry.space_group_name_H-M   'P 1'
#
loop_
_entity.id
_entity.type
_entity.pdbx_description
1 polymer ?
#
loop_
_entity_poly.entity_id
_entity_poly.type
_entity_poly.pdbx_seq_one_letter_code
_entity_poly.pdbx_strand_id
1 'polypeptide(L)'
;AIQHGLAEFQGVGRRFEIYGEYPVGNGDAMLVDDYGHHPREVAATIKAVREGWPQKRLVMVFQPHRYTRTRDLYEDFVQVLSSCDVLLLLEVYSAGEEEILGADSRALCRSIRQRGRIDPVFVSDKDLVADVLKGILQPGDLLLTQGAGDITALAHQLNQLSLVAED
;
A
#
# COMPACT_ATOMS: atom_id res chain seq x y z
N ALA A 1 12.43 13.78 -14.92
CA ALA A 1 11.70 14.99 -14.49
C ALA A 1 10.70 14.68 -13.35
N ILE A 2 9.87 13.63 -13.48
CA ILE A 2 8.87 13.26 -12.45
C ILE A 2 9.54 12.81 -11.15
N GLN A 3 10.59 12.01 -11.22
CA GLN A 3 11.35 11.58 -10.04
C GLN A 3 11.98 12.76 -9.30
N HIS A 4 12.46 13.75 -10.03
CA HIS A 4 13.10 14.94 -9.45
C HIS A 4 12.05 15.86 -8.80
N GLY A 5 10.93 16.08 -9.45
CA GLY A 5 9.83 16.87 -8.90
C GLY A 5 9.19 16.27 -7.64
N LEU A 6 9.09 14.94 -7.56
CA LEU A 6 8.58 14.23 -6.39
C LEU A 6 9.57 14.24 -5.22
N ALA A 7 10.88 14.16 -5.51
CA ALA A 7 11.91 14.22 -4.49
C ALA A 7 12.06 15.62 -3.84
N GLU A 8 11.71 16.67 -4.58
CA GLU A 8 11.76 18.05 -4.08
C GLU A 8 10.50 18.46 -3.29
N PHE A 9 9.42 17.66 -3.35
CA PHE A 9 8.16 18.00 -2.67
C PHE A 9 8.21 17.60 -1.18
N GLN A 10 8.98 18.34 -0.38
CA GLN A 10 9.11 18.11 1.08
C GLN A 10 7.99 18.78 1.90
N GLY A 11 6.91 19.23 1.29
CA GLY A 11 6.00 20.16 1.93
C GLY A 11 4.93 19.59 2.87
N VAL A 12 4.56 18.29 2.77
CA VAL A 12 3.53 17.70 3.64
C VAL A 12 3.88 16.22 3.87
N GLY A 13 4.15 15.87 5.10
CA GLY A 13 4.49 14.50 5.49
C GLY A 13 3.50 13.46 4.93
N ARG A 14 4.01 12.29 4.53
CA ARG A 14 3.27 11.16 3.96
C ARG A 14 2.59 11.41 2.60
N ARG A 15 3.05 12.36 1.81
CA ARG A 15 2.66 12.46 0.40
C ARG A 15 3.81 11.99 -0.47
N PHE A 16 3.70 10.77 -0.99
CA PHE A 16 4.73 10.12 -1.77
C PHE A 16 6.12 10.22 -1.12
N GLU A 17 6.21 9.81 0.13
CA GLU A 17 7.43 9.89 0.92
C GLU A 17 8.32 8.70 0.63
N ILE A 18 9.51 8.94 0.07
CA ILE A 18 10.48 7.88 -0.23
C ILE A 18 11.34 7.67 1.02
N TYR A 19 11.26 6.46 1.59
CA TYR A 19 12.07 6.06 2.77
C TYR A 19 13.45 5.52 2.38
N GLY A 20 13.67 5.23 1.10
CA GLY A 20 14.91 4.65 0.61
C GLY A 20 14.78 3.16 0.29
N GLU A 21 15.83 2.40 0.55
CA GLU A 21 15.90 0.98 0.20
C GLU A 21 15.59 0.11 1.42
N TYR A 22 14.82 -0.94 1.17
CA TYR A 22 14.46 -1.95 2.14
C TYR A 22 15.13 -3.28 1.75
N PRO A 23 15.97 -3.89 2.61
CA PRO A 23 16.70 -5.10 2.28
C PRO A 23 15.76 -6.28 2.00
N VAL A 24 15.97 -6.95 0.87
CA VAL A 24 15.19 -8.11 0.45
C VAL A 24 16.13 -9.16 -0.15
N GLY A 25 16.30 -10.29 0.53
CA GLY A 25 17.21 -11.34 0.06
C GLY A 25 18.63 -10.81 -0.13
N ASN A 26 19.13 -10.89 -1.36
CA ASN A 26 20.46 -10.39 -1.73
C ASN A 26 20.42 -9.04 -2.44
N GLY A 27 19.31 -8.32 -2.37
CA GLY A 27 19.13 -7.00 -2.98
C GLY A 27 18.21 -6.14 -2.14
N ASP A 28 17.59 -5.16 -2.77
CA ASP A 28 16.76 -4.17 -2.09
C ASP A 28 15.44 -3.95 -2.81
N ALA A 29 14.41 -3.56 -2.05
CA ALA A 29 13.16 -3.00 -2.54
C ALA A 29 13.09 -1.52 -2.13
N MET A 30 12.45 -0.70 -2.95
CA MET A 30 12.23 0.71 -2.66
C MET A 30 11.01 0.86 -1.76
N LEU A 31 11.12 1.58 -0.64
CA LEU A 31 10.00 1.83 0.28
C LEU A 31 9.44 3.23 0.09
N VAL A 32 8.15 3.31 -0.20
CA VAL A 32 7.39 4.56 -0.37
C VAL A 32 6.13 4.53 0.49
N ASP A 33 5.79 5.65 1.10
CA ASP A 33 4.57 5.82 1.88
C ASP A 33 3.74 6.99 1.36
N ASP A 34 2.40 6.82 1.33
CA ASP A 34 1.48 7.86 0.88
C ASP A 34 0.21 7.87 1.72
N TYR A 35 -0.27 9.06 2.06
CA TYR A 35 -1.47 9.26 2.88
C TYR A 35 -2.78 9.05 2.12
N GLY A 36 -2.76 9.03 0.79
CA GLY A 36 -3.96 8.94 -0.05
C GLY A 36 -4.90 7.82 0.37
N HIS A 37 -6.19 8.12 0.45
CA HIS A 37 -7.21 7.20 0.94
C HIS A 37 -8.49 7.21 0.08
N HIS A 38 -8.63 8.16 -0.83
CA HIS A 38 -9.70 8.17 -1.84
C HIS A 38 -9.21 7.43 -3.11
N PRO A 39 -10.09 6.71 -3.84
CA PRO A 39 -9.67 5.99 -5.05
C PRO A 39 -8.92 6.84 -6.07
N ARG A 40 -9.28 8.12 -6.21
CA ARG A 40 -8.56 9.05 -7.10
C ARG A 40 -7.13 9.33 -6.65
N GLU A 41 -6.93 9.46 -5.33
CA GLU A 41 -5.59 9.64 -4.76
C GLU A 41 -4.75 8.37 -4.93
N VAL A 42 -5.35 7.20 -4.71
CA VAL A 42 -4.70 5.91 -4.93
C VAL A 42 -4.30 5.74 -6.40
N ALA A 43 -5.21 6.07 -7.32
CA ALA A 43 -4.93 6.02 -8.75
C ALA A 43 -3.78 6.95 -9.15
N ALA A 44 -3.73 8.16 -8.59
CA ALA A 44 -2.66 9.13 -8.85
C ALA A 44 -1.31 8.61 -8.35
N THR A 45 -1.27 7.99 -7.16
CA THR A 45 -0.05 7.42 -6.60
C THR A 45 0.46 6.24 -7.44
N ILE A 46 -0.42 5.32 -7.82
CA ILE A 46 -0.06 4.19 -8.69
C ILE A 46 0.46 4.68 -10.04
N LYS A 47 -0.20 5.67 -10.62
CA LYS A 47 0.25 6.30 -11.87
C LYS A 47 1.65 6.89 -11.74
N ALA A 48 1.91 7.63 -10.66
CA ALA A 48 3.23 8.21 -10.38
C ALA A 48 4.32 7.12 -10.26
N VAL A 49 4.01 6.01 -9.59
CA VAL A 49 4.90 4.85 -9.49
C VAL A 49 5.20 4.25 -10.87
N ARG A 50 4.16 4.02 -11.68
CA ARG A 50 4.31 3.43 -13.02
C ARG A 50 5.11 4.32 -13.95
N GLU A 51 4.94 5.63 -13.88
CA GLU A 51 5.67 6.60 -14.70
C GLU A 51 7.11 6.80 -14.21
N GLY A 52 7.32 6.83 -12.90
CA GLY A 52 8.63 7.04 -12.31
C GLY A 52 9.53 5.81 -12.31
N TRP A 53 8.96 4.62 -12.11
CA TRP A 53 9.68 3.35 -11.99
C TRP A 53 9.01 2.25 -12.81
N PRO A 54 8.96 2.38 -14.15
CA PRO A 54 8.17 1.48 -15.00
C PRO A 54 8.65 0.02 -14.98
N GLN A 55 9.88 -0.23 -14.54
CA GLN A 55 10.47 -1.57 -14.49
C GLN A 55 10.26 -2.27 -13.14
N LYS A 56 9.78 -1.54 -12.13
CA LYS A 56 9.60 -2.12 -10.79
C LYS A 56 8.23 -2.79 -10.66
N ARG A 57 8.22 -3.97 -10.06
CA ARG A 57 6.98 -4.61 -9.62
C ARG A 57 6.43 -3.82 -8.43
N LEU A 58 5.15 -3.48 -8.46
CA LEU A 58 4.49 -2.72 -7.40
C LEU A 58 3.83 -3.67 -6.41
N VAL A 59 4.38 -3.73 -5.21
CA VAL A 59 3.79 -4.40 -4.05
C VAL A 59 3.15 -3.35 -3.17
N MET A 60 1.84 -3.41 -3.02
CA MET A 60 1.08 -2.39 -2.30
C MET A 60 0.48 -2.97 -1.02
N VAL A 61 0.66 -2.26 0.09
CA VAL A 61 -0.05 -2.48 1.35
C VAL A 61 -1.03 -1.32 1.53
N PHE A 62 -2.31 -1.61 1.51
CA PHE A 62 -3.35 -0.60 1.58
C PHE A 62 -4.27 -0.85 2.77
N GLN A 63 -4.63 0.23 3.48
CA GLN A 63 -5.65 0.21 4.52
C GLN A 63 -6.81 1.13 4.12
N PRO A 64 -8.00 0.58 3.87
CA PRO A 64 -9.18 1.41 3.68
C PRO A 64 -9.48 2.22 4.94
N HIS A 65 -9.94 3.44 4.76
CA HIS A 65 -10.25 4.36 5.85
C HIS A 65 -11.75 4.67 5.84
N ARG A 66 -12.48 4.26 6.88
CA ARG A 66 -13.91 4.34 7.09
C ARG A 66 -14.74 3.34 6.27
N TYR A 67 -15.69 2.73 6.93
CA TYR A 67 -16.63 1.80 6.30
C TYR A 67 -17.58 2.49 5.31
N THR A 68 -18.03 3.70 5.63
CA THR A 68 -18.92 4.46 4.74
C THR A 68 -18.25 4.81 3.41
N ARG A 69 -16.99 5.23 3.44
CA ARG A 69 -16.23 5.50 2.21
C ARG A 69 -16.00 4.23 1.40
N THR A 70 -15.66 3.14 2.06
CA THR A 70 -15.45 1.85 1.40
C THR A 70 -16.73 1.37 0.72
N ARG A 71 -17.89 1.52 1.38
CA ARG A 71 -19.20 1.20 0.80
C ARG A 71 -19.53 2.07 -0.41
N ASP A 72 -19.41 3.39 -0.24
CA ASP A 72 -19.88 4.36 -1.24
C ASP A 72 -19.01 4.36 -2.51
N LEU A 73 -17.73 4.03 -2.37
CA LEU A 73 -16.74 4.01 -3.46
C LEU A 73 -16.23 2.59 -3.75
N TYR A 74 -17.00 1.57 -3.41
CA TYR A 74 -16.58 0.17 -3.41
C TYR A 74 -16.02 -0.28 -4.76
N GLU A 75 -16.75 -0.06 -5.84
CA GLU A 75 -16.32 -0.46 -7.19
C GLU A 75 -15.07 0.30 -7.66
N ASP A 76 -14.96 1.57 -7.30
CA ASP A 76 -13.77 2.37 -7.59
C ASP A 76 -12.53 1.83 -6.87
N PHE A 77 -12.68 1.40 -5.61
CA PHE A 77 -11.60 0.72 -4.88
C PHE A 77 -11.21 -0.61 -5.52
N VAL A 78 -12.19 -1.43 -5.87
CA VAL A 78 -11.93 -2.72 -6.54
C VAL A 78 -11.14 -2.49 -7.82
N GLN A 79 -11.53 -1.51 -8.62
CA GLN A 79 -10.87 -1.18 -9.89
C GLN A 79 -9.43 -0.70 -9.67
N VAL A 80 -9.23 0.29 -8.80
CA VAL A 80 -7.91 0.91 -8.62
C VAL A 80 -6.92 -0.04 -7.95
N LEU A 81 -7.37 -0.78 -6.94
CA LEU A 81 -6.51 -1.72 -6.21
C LEU A 81 -6.12 -2.93 -7.07
N SER A 82 -6.90 -3.25 -8.09
CA SER A 82 -6.57 -4.32 -9.05
C SER A 82 -5.43 -3.93 -10.01
N SER A 83 -4.98 -2.68 -10.01
CA SER A 83 -3.94 -2.18 -10.92
C SER A 83 -2.51 -2.29 -10.40
N CYS A 84 -2.31 -2.67 -9.14
CA CYS A 84 -0.99 -3.04 -8.64
C CYS A 84 -0.64 -4.49 -9.00
N ASP A 85 0.62 -4.88 -8.80
CA ASP A 85 1.06 -6.25 -9.13
C ASP A 85 0.80 -7.23 -7.98
N VAL A 86 1.01 -6.79 -6.75
CA VAL A 86 0.73 -7.54 -5.53
C VAL A 86 0.01 -6.62 -4.55
N LEU A 87 -1.04 -7.10 -3.92
CA LEU A 87 -1.84 -6.34 -2.97
C LEU A 87 -1.97 -7.07 -1.64
N LEU A 88 -1.59 -6.39 -0.56
CA LEU A 88 -1.94 -6.73 0.82
C LEU A 88 -2.99 -5.72 1.29
N LEU A 89 -4.14 -6.21 1.76
CA LEU A 89 -5.19 -5.38 2.33
C LEU A 89 -5.26 -5.58 3.84
N LEU A 90 -5.10 -4.48 4.58
CA LEU A 90 -5.38 -4.45 6.01
C LEU A 90 -6.87 -4.26 6.25
N GLU A 91 -7.34 -4.57 7.47
CA GLU A 91 -8.72 -4.29 7.85
C GLU A 91 -9.02 -2.80 7.78
N VAL A 92 -10.27 -2.46 7.48
CA VAL A 92 -10.73 -1.07 7.44
C VAL A 92 -10.44 -0.36 8.75
N TYR A 93 -9.80 0.79 8.68
CA TYR A 93 -9.67 1.68 9.82
C TYR A 93 -11.02 2.39 10.03
N SER A 94 -11.70 2.08 11.14
CA SER A 94 -13.08 2.49 11.36
C SER A 94 -13.26 4.01 11.55
N ALA A 95 -12.27 4.68 12.13
CA ALA A 95 -12.33 6.09 12.49
C ALA A 95 -13.58 6.43 13.35
N GLY A 96 -13.98 5.51 14.24
CA GLY A 96 -15.14 5.64 15.11
C GLY A 96 -16.46 5.19 14.48
N GLU A 97 -16.47 4.75 13.24
CA GLU A 97 -17.68 4.20 12.61
C GLU A 97 -17.93 2.74 13.02
N GLU A 98 -19.19 2.33 12.96
CA GLU A 98 -19.55 0.92 13.10
C GLU A 98 -19.22 0.16 11.81
N GLU A 99 -18.92 -1.13 11.95
CA GLU A 99 -18.71 -2.01 10.82
C GLU A 99 -19.96 -2.10 9.95
N ILE A 100 -19.76 -2.01 8.62
CA ILE A 100 -20.82 -2.19 7.63
C ILE A 100 -20.58 -3.52 6.91
N LEU A 101 -21.52 -4.43 7.00
CA LEU A 101 -21.45 -5.73 6.34
C LEU A 101 -21.29 -5.56 4.82
N GLY A 102 -20.28 -6.22 4.26
CA GLY A 102 -19.98 -6.14 2.83
C GLY A 102 -19.11 -4.94 2.41
N ALA A 103 -18.78 -4.05 3.36
CA ALA A 103 -17.89 -2.90 3.13
C ALA A 103 -16.56 -3.04 3.87
N ASP A 104 -16.11 -4.26 4.09
CA ASP A 104 -14.85 -4.59 4.76
C ASP A 104 -13.77 -5.03 3.76
N SER A 105 -12.55 -5.19 4.24
CA SER A 105 -11.42 -5.56 3.40
C SER A 105 -11.50 -7.00 2.89
N ARG A 106 -12.16 -7.90 3.60
CA ARG A 106 -12.39 -9.26 3.12
C ARG A 106 -13.32 -9.26 1.91
N ALA A 107 -14.36 -8.44 1.94
CA ALA A 107 -15.26 -8.25 0.81
C ALA A 107 -14.51 -7.69 -0.42
N LEU A 108 -13.68 -6.67 -0.20
CA LEU A 108 -12.83 -6.11 -1.26
C LEU A 108 -11.91 -7.19 -1.87
N CYS A 109 -11.26 -7.99 -1.03
CA CYS A 109 -10.40 -9.09 -1.50
C CYS A 109 -11.16 -10.07 -2.40
N ARG A 110 -12.38 -10.47 -1.98
CA ARG A 110 -13.21 -11.36 -2.80
C ARG A 110 -13.54 -10.76 -4.17
N SER A 111 -13.95 -9.48 -4.19
CA SER A 111 -14.32 -8.79 -5.43
C SER A 111 -13.12 -8.57 -6.35
N ILE A 112 -11.96 -8.22 -5.79
CA ILE A 112 -10.71 -8.07 -6.54
C ILE A 112 -10.29 -9.41 -7.14
N ARG A 113 -10.34 -10.49 -6.35
CA ARG A 113 -10.00 -11.85 -6.81
C ARG A 113 -10.91 -12.30 -7.96
N GLN A 114 -12.20 -11.98 -7.90
CA GLN A 114 -13.16 -12.31 -8.95
C GLN A 114 -12.84 -11.62 -10.28
N ARG A 115 -12.17 -10.48 -10.27
CA ARG A 115 -11.73 -9.82 -11.51
C ARG A 115 -10.58 -10.55 -12.20
N GLY A 116 -9.87 -11.43 -11.50
CA GLY A 116 -8.88 -12.34 -12.05
C GLY A 116 -7.53 -11.74 -12.44
N ARG A 117 -7.26 -10.48 -12.10
CA ARG A 117 -5.98 -9.83 -12.40
C ARG A 117 -4.92 -10.13 -11.35
N ILE A 118 -5.29 -10.06 -10.07
CA ILE A 118 -4.42 -10.32 -8.93
C ILE A 118 -5.17 -11.14 -7.88
N ASP A 119 -4.41 -11.80 -7.01
CA ASP A 119 -4.93 -12.51 -5.84
C ASP A 119 -4.51 -11.77 -4.58
N PRO A 120 -5.37 -10.90 -4.02
CA PRO A 120 -5.02 -10.10 -2.86
C PRO A 120 -4.89 -10.94 -1.60
N VAL A 121 -4.01 -10.51 -0.70
CA VAL A 121 -3.80 -11.11 0.61
C VAL A 121 -4.43 -10.21 1.67
N PHE A 122 -5.38 -10.75 2.42
CA PHE A 122 -5.93 -10.05 3.59
C PHE A 122 -5.01 -10.27 4.78
N VAL A 123 -4.62 -9.18 5.43
CA VAL A 123 -3.79 -9.19 6.64
C VAL A 123 -4.59 -8.54 7.77
N SER A 124 -5.03 -9.34 8.73
CA SER A 124 -5.91 -8.90 9.81
C SER A 124 -5.25 -7.96 10.81
N ASP A 125 -3.92 -8.06 10.95
CA ASP A 125 -3.14 -7.29 11.89
C ASP A 125 -1.92 -6.70 11.19
N LYS A 126 -1.75 -5.38 11.29
CA LYS A 126 -0.60 -4.67 10.70
C LYS A 126 0.75 -5.19 11.20
N ASP A 127 0.80 -5.74 12.41
CA ASP A 127 2.03 -6.31 12.97
C ASP A 127 2.48 -7.59 12.25
N LEU A 128 1.58 -8.22 11.49
CA LEU A 128 1.90 -9.40 10.67
C LEU A 128 2.43 -9.04 9.27
N VAL A 129 2.33 -7.78 8.86
CA VAL A 129 2.68 -7.35 7.50
C VAL A 129 4.14 -7.63 7.18
N ALA A 130 5.06 -7.33 8.10
CA ALA A 130 6.48 -7.57 7.88
C ALA A 130 6.79 -9.05 7.59
N ASP A 131 6.16 -9.97 8.33
CA ASP A 131 6.36 -11.40 8.11
C ASP A 131 5.75 -11.88 6.79
N VAL A 132 4.58 -11.37 6.43
CA VAL A 132 3.95 -11.67 5.15
C VAL A 132 4.82 -11.17 3.98
N LEU A 133 5.37 -9.96 4.11
CA LEU A 133 6.23 -9.37 3.08
C LEU A 133 7.53 -10.15 2.86
N LYS A 134 8.07 -10.81 3.89
CA LYS A 134 9.26 -11.67 3.74
C LYS A 134 9.06 -12.79 2.71
N GLY A 135 7.84 -13.30 2.60
CA GLY A 135 7.49 -14.35 1.64
C GLY A 135 7.11 -13.83 0.25
N ILE A 136 6.96 -12.53 0.08
CA ILE A 136 6.39 -11.91 -1.14
C ILE A 136 7.41 -11.02 -1.85
N LEU A 137 8.11 -10.15 -1.10
CA LEU A 137 9.03 -9.17 -1.67
C LEU A 137 10.21 -9.83 -2.39
N GLN A 138 10.57 -9.23 -3.50
CA GLN A 138 11.71 -9.62 -4.32
C GLN A 138 12.64 -8.41 -4.53
N PRO A 139 13.95 -8.65 -4.72
CA PRO A 139 14.86 -7.57 -5.11
C PRO A 139 14.37 -6.82 -6.35
N GLY A 140 14.41 -5.50 -6.30
CA GLY A 140 13.94 -4.64 -7.37
C GLY A 140 12.48 -4.20 -7.25
N ASP A 141 11.72 -4.71 -6.29
CA ASP A 141 10.34 -4.29 -6.05
C ASP A 141 10.26 -2.83 -5.56
N LEU A 142 9.11 -2.22 -5.77
CA LEU A 142 8.69 -1.02 -5.07
C LEU A 142 7.57 -1.39 -4.10
N LEU A 143 7.83 -1.19 -2.81
CA LEU A 143 6.87 -1.41 -1.73
C LEU A 143 6.19 -0.08 -1.38
N LEU A 144 4.89 -0.02 -1.61
CA LEU A 144 4.07 1.16 -1.30
C LEU A 144 3.14 0.85 -0.14
N THR A 145 3.26 1.61 0.96
CA THR A 145 2.26 1.63 2.03
C THR A 145 1.35 2.84 1.83
N GLN A 146 0.04 2.63 1.84
CA GLN A 146 -0.91 3.72 1.56
C GLN A 146 -2.17 3.64 2.40
N GLY A 147 -2.59 4.79 2.94
CA GLY A 147 -3.80 4.95 3.73
C GLY A 147 -3.68 6.06 4.76
N ALA A 148 -4.83 6.45 5.35
CA ALA A 148 -4.94 7.55 6.32
C ALA A 148 -5.05 7.07 7.77
N GLY A 149 -5.20 5.77 8.01
CA GLY A 149 -5.41 5.18 9.33
C GLY A 149 -4.11 4.87 10.08
N ASP A 150 -4.14 3.85 10.91
CA ASP A 150 -2.98 3.44 11.72
C ASP A 150 -1.85 2.79 10.91
N ILE A 151 -2.07 2.54 9.63
CA ILE A 151 -1.00 2.20 8.66
C ILE A 151 0.10 3.26 8.64
N THR A 152 -0.18 4.47 9.11
CA THR A 152 0.79 5.57 9.15
C THR A 152 2.10 5.21 9.85
N ALA A 153 2.04 4.35 10.85
CA ALA A 153 3.22 3.89 11.58
C ALA A 153 3.99 2.77 10.87
N LEU A 154 3.35 2.10 9.91
CA LEU A 154 3.91 0.88 9.30
C LEU A 154 5.18 1.16 8.50
N ALA A 155 5.20 2.23 7.70
CA ALA A 155 6.39 2.57 6.91
C ALA A 155 7.60 2.85 7.80
N HIS A 156 7.41 3.55 8.92
CA HIS A 156 8.46 3.76 9.92
C HIS A 156 8.94 2.45 10.53
N GLN A 157 8.02 1.56 10.90
CA GLN A 157 8.34 0.27 11.47
C GLN A 157 9.13 -0.60 10.48
N LEU A 158 8.72 -0.64 9.22
CA LEU A 158 9.41 -1.38 8.17
C LEU A 158 10.81 -0.81 7.93
N ASN A 159 10.95 0.51 7.89
CA ASN A 159 12.24 1.15 7.73
C ASN A 159 13.20 0.85 8.89
N GLN A 160 12.69 0.83 10.12
CA GLN A 160 13.50 0.46 11.31
C GLN A 160 13.92 -1.00 11.28
N LEU A 161 13.05 -1.92 10.83
CA LEU A 161 13.39 -3.34 10.69
C LEU A 161 14.50 -3.55 9.65
N SER A 162 14.57 -2.73 8.62
CA SER A 162 15.65 -2.79 7.63
C SER A 162 17.01 -2.46 8.24
N LEU A 163 17.05 -1.51 9.17
CA LEU A 163 18.30 -1.11 9.86
C LEU A 163 18.82 -2.18 10.80
N VAL A 164 17.95 -3.05 11.34
CA VAL A 164 18.34 -4.14 12.25
C VAL A 164 18.81 -5.37 11.49
N ALA A 165 18.37 -5.56 10.26
CA ALA A 165 18.75 -6.71 9.43
C ALA A 165 20.17 -6.63 8.86
N GLU A 166 20.84 -5.48 8.99
CA GLU A 166 22.22 -5.25 8.55
C GLU A 166 23.28 -5.59 9.62
N ASP A 167 22.88 -5.93 10.83
CA ASP A 167 23.74 -6.38 11.92
C ASP A 167 23.71 -7.92 12.06
#